data_6473ec03e52ca8e34bcc7f3702039f13
#
_entry.id   6473ec03e52ca8e34bcc7f3702039f13
#
_cell.length_a   1.000
_cell.length_b   1.000
_cell.length_c   1.000
_cell.angle_alpha   90.00
_cell.angle_beta   90.00
_cell.angle_gamma   90.00
#
_symmetry.space_group_name_H-M   'P 1'
#
loop_
_entity.id
_entity.type
_entity.pdbx_description
1 polymer ?
#
loop_
_entity_poly.entity_id
_entity_poly.type
_entity_poly.pdbx_seq_one_letter_code
_entity_poly.pdbx_strand_id
1 'polypeptide(L)'
;MEKKDIYNCPKCAGIYLIKNKINGKCYIGQSIKLQKRIKAHFNNCTYERYSHITLYKAFKKYGIENFELTIWINFISYDLWK
;
A
#
# COMPACT_ATOMS: atom_id res chain seq x y z
N MET A 1 2.83 7.10 -1.07
CA MET A 1 1.93 6.32 -1.96
C MET A 1 0.93 7.29 -2.56
N GLU A 2 0.78 7.26 -3.86
CA GLU A 2 -0.09 8.19 -4.59
C GLU A 2 -1.14 7.44 -5.39
N LYS A 3 -2.18 8.16 -5.84
CA LYS A 3 -3.26 7.56 -6.62
C LYS A 3 -2.76 6.90 -7.91
N LYS A 4 -1.72 7.45 -8.54
CA LYS A 4 -1.12 6.86 -9.75
C LYS A 4 -0.55 5.45 -9.50
N ASP A 5 -0.14 5.15 -8.27
CA ASP A 5 0.40 3.84 -7.92
C ASP A 5 -0.65 2.74 -8.06
N ILE A 6 -1.93 3.09 -7.89
CA ILE A 6 -3.05 2.17 -8.07
C ILE A 6 -3.12 1.72 -9.53
N TYR A 7 -3.00 2.65 -10.46
CA TYR A 7 -3.09 2.35 -11.89
C TYR A 7 -1.87 1.60 -12.40
N ASN A 8 -0.71 1.82 -11.78
CA ASN A 8 0.53 1.13 -12.14
C ASN A 8 0.63 -0.25 -11.49
N CYS A 9 -0.22 -0.55 -10.51
CA CYS A 9 -0.22 -1.82 -9.82
C CYS A 9 -0.78 -2.92 -10.72
N PRO A 10 -0.09 -4.08 -10.82
CA PRO A 10 -0.59 -5.20 -11.64
C PRO A 10 -1.93 -5.74 -11.15
N LYS A 11 -2.77 -6.18 -12.09
CA LYS A 11 -4.07 -6.79 -11.78
C LYS A 11 -3.96 -8.31 -11.59
N CYS A 12 -3.00 -8.74 -10.80
CA CYS A 12 -2.75 -10.17 -10.58
C CYS A 12 -2.47 -10.45 -9.11
N ALA A 13 -2.23 -11.72 -8.78
CA ALA A 13 -1.87 -12.12 -7.43
C ALA A 13 -0.43 -11.74 -7.12
N GLY A 14 -0.14 -11.44 -5.87
CA GLY A 14 1.21 -11.14 -5.43
C GLY A 14 1.25 -10.65 -3.99
N ILE A 15 2.43 -10.18 -3.60
CA ILE A 15 2.71 -9.65 -2.27
C ILE A 15 2.99 -8.16 -2.40
N TYR A 16 2.45 -7.37 -1.49
CA TYR A 16 2.75 -5.94 -1.44
C TYR A 16 3.43 -5.58 -0.12
N LEU A 17 4.31 -4.58 -0.20
CA LEU A 17 4.99 -4.02 0.96
C LEU A 17 4.78 -2.50 0.94
N ILE A 18 4.27 -1.97 2.05
CA ILE A 18 4.09 -0.54 2.23
C ILE A 18 5.03 -0.09 3.34
N LYS A 19 6.02 0.73 2.98
CA LYS A 19 7.05 1.20 3.90
C LYS A 19 6.81 2.67 4.28
N ASN A 20 6.83 2.94 5.58
CA ASN A 20 6.80 4.30 6.10
C ASN A 20 8.23 4.88 6.00
N LYS A 21 8.41 5.91 5.18
CA LYS A 21 9.71 6.56 4.98
C LYS A 21 10.22 7.30 6.22
N ILE A 22 9.32 7.67 7.12
CA ILE A 22 9.68 8.45 8.30
C ILE A 22 10.29 7.59 9.39
N ASN A 23 9.67 6.44 9.70
CA ASN A 23 10.14 5.56 10.78
C ASN A 23 10.70 4.21 10.31
N GLY A 24 10.65 3.92 9.02
CA GLY A 24 11.17 2.68 8.44
C GLY A 24 10.30 1.44 8.64
N LYS A 25 9.16 1.56 9.30
CA LYS A 25 8.27 0.41 9.50
C LYS A 25 7.63 -0.03 8.19
N CYS A 26 7.49 -1.35 8.04
CA CYS A 26 6.92 -1.96 6.84
C CYS A 26 5.64 -2.73 7.17
N TYR A 27 4.70 -2.69 6.24
CA TYR A 27 3.45 -3.44 6.30
C TYR A 27 3.41 -4.35 5.09
N ILE A 28 3.32 -5.66 5.33
CA ILE A 28 3.36 -6.68 4.28
C ILE A 28 1.99 -7.35 4.19
N GLY A 29 1.50 -7.50 2.97
CA GLY A 29 0.26 -8.21 2.73
C GLY A 29 0.32 -8.98 1.42
N GLN A 30 -0.69 -9.82 1.20
CA GLN A 30 -0.82 -10.56 -0.05
C GLN A 30 -2.25 -10.49 -0.54
N SER A 31 -2.44 -10.63 -1.84
CA SER A 31 -3.76 -10.61 -2.46
C SER A 31 -3.73 -11.36 -3.78
N ILE A 32 -4.84 -11.98 -4.14
CA ILE A 32 -5.03 -12.55 -5.46
C ILE A 32 -5.38 -11.49 -6.50
N LYS A 33 -5.74 -10.28 -6.04
CA LYS A 33 -6.06 -9.12 -6.88
C LYS A 33 -5.37 -7.89 -6.30
N LEU A 34 -4.08 -7.72 -6.61
CA LEU A 34 -3.25 -6.66 -6.04
C LEU A 34 -3.81 -5.25 -6.27
N GLN A 35 -4.15 -4.91 -7.52
CA GLN A 35 -4.63 -3.56 -7.81
C GLN A 35 -5.89 -3.21 -7.00
N LYS A 36 -6.82 -4.16 -6.92
CA LYS A 36 -8.05 -3.97 -6.17
C LYS A 36 -7.77 -3.78 -4.68
N ARG A 37 -6.82 -4.55 -4.14
CA ARG A 37 -6.43 -4.47 -2.72
C ARG A 37 -5.78 -3.13 -2.39
N ILE A 38 -4.84 -2.70 -3.21
CA ILE A 38 -4.16 -1.41 -3.01
C ILE A 38 -5.15 -0.24 -3.16
N LYS A 39 -6.05 -0.33 -4.13
CA LYS A 39 -7.12 0.66 -4.28
C LYS A 39 -8.00 0.74 -3.03
N ALA A 40 -8.35 -0.41 -2.45
CA ALA A 40 -9.14 -0.47 -1.22
C ALA A 40 -8.40 0.20 -0.05
N HIS A 41 -7.11 -0.08 0.12
CA HIS A 41 -6.31 0.58 1.16
C HIS A 41 -6.27 2.09 0.98
N PHE A 42 -6.06 2.56 -0.24
CA PHE A 42 -6.01 3.99 -0.54
C PHE A 42 -7.35 4.67 -0.24
N ASN A 43 -8.47 4.06 -0.66
CA ASN A 43 -9.79 4.66 -0.48
C ASN A 43 -10.28 4.57 0.97
N ASN A 44 -9.98 3.49 1.67
CA ASN A 44 -10.52 3.22 3.01
C ASN A 44 -9.73 3.90 4.13
N CYS A 45 -8.52 4.36 3.87
CA CYS A 45 -7.67 4.93 4.91
C CYS A 45 -8.23 6.19 5.57
N THR A 46 -9.22 6.85 4.94
CA THR A 46 -9.85 8.06 5.49
C THR A 46 -11.17 7.77 6.23
N TYR A 47 -11.68 6.54 6.18
CA TYR A 47 -12.95 6.21 6.85
C TYR A 47 -12.73 5.87 8.32
N GLU A 48 -13.51 6.48 9.21
CA GLU A 48 -13.41 6.26 10.66
C GLU A 48 -13.61 4.80 11.05
N ARG A 49 -14.50 4.07 10.37
CA ARG A 49 -14.76 2.66 10.68
C ARG A 49 -13.54 1.76 10.53
N TYR A 50 -12.52 2.23 9.80
CA TYR A 50 -11.26 1.51 9.62
C TYR A 50 -10.11 2.10 10.43
N SER A 51 -10.39 3.05 11.33
CA SER A 51 -9.35 3.73 12.10
C SER A 51 -8.57 2.80 13.05
N HIS A 52 -9.13 1.64 13.38
CA HIS A 52 -8.46 0.64 14.22
C HIS A 52 -7.36 -0.14 13.49
N ILE A 53 -7.32 -0.08 12.16
CA ILE A 53 -6.32 -0.79 11.37
C ILE A 53 -4.97 -0.06 11.50
N THR A 54 -3.93 -0.79 11.94
CA THR A 54 -2.61 -0.21 12.23
C THR A 54 -2.03 0.58 11.04
N LEU A 55 -2.14 0.05 9.82
CA LEU A 55 -1.68 0.73 8.62
C LEU A 55 -2.39 2.07 8.43
N TYR A 56 -3.72 2.09 8.62
CA TYR A 56 -4.51 3.31 8.41
C TYR A 56 -4.24 4.35 9.48
N LYS A 57 -3.96 3.93 10.72
CA LYS A 57 -3.50 4.84 11.77
C LYS A 57 -2.19 5.50 11.39
N ALA A 58 -1.27 4.73 10.79
CA ALA A 58 0.00 5.26 10.32
C ALA A 58 -0.19 6.23 9.16
N PHE A 59 -1.07 5.94 8.20
CA PHE A 59 -1.40 6.86 7.12
C PHE A 59 -1.93 8.19 7.65
N LYS A 60 -2.79 8.14 8.66
CA LYS A 60 -3.36 9.33 9.27
C LYS A 60 -2.31 10.15 10.02
N LYS A 61 -1.41 9.48 10.74
CA LYS A 61 -0.38 10.12 11.55
C LYS A 61 0.73 10.74 10.72
N TYR A 62 1.21 10.03 9.70
CA TYR A 62 2.42 10.43 8.95
C TYR A 62 2.12 11.00 7.57
N GLY A 63 0.90 10.83 7.06
CA GLY A 63 0.53 11.21 5.70
C GLY A 63 0.83 10.09 4.71
N ILE A 64 -0.15 9.77 3.86
CA ILE A 64 -0.04 8.67 2.90
C ILE A 64 1.08 8.91 1.88
N GLU A 65 1.41 10.16 1.60
CA GLU A 65 2.49 10.54 0.68
C GLU A 65 3.88 10.14 1.18
N ASN A 66 4.02 9.85 2.47
CA ASN A 66 5.28 9.42 3.08
C ASN A 66 5.46 7.91 3.09
N PHE A 67 4.61 7.19 2.37
CA PHE A 67 4.68 5.73 2.25
C PHE A 67 5.11 5.33 0.85
N GLU A 68 5.91 4.25 0.78
CA GLU A 68 6.40 3.67 -0.47
C GLU A 68 5.77 2.31 -0.68
N LEU A 69 5.36 2.03 -1.92
CA LEU A 69 4.74 0.76 -2.29
C LEU A 69 5.67 -0.07 -3.16
N THR A 70 5.91 -1.32 -2.76
CA THR A 70 6.67 -2.30 -3.54
C THR A 70 5.80 -3.54 -3.75
N ILE A 71 5.83 -4.08 -4.95
CA ILE A 71 5.04 -5.27 -5.33
C ILE A 71 5.97 -6.38 -5.78
N TRP A 72 5.72 -7.61 -5.32
CA TRP A 72 6.43 -8.81 -5.77
C TRP A 72 5.44 -9.76 -6.46
N ILE A 73 5.77 -10.13 -7.71
CA ILE A 73 4.99 -11.06 -8.52
C ILE A 73 5.96 -12.05 -9.15
N ASN A 74 5.73 -13.36 -8.98
CA ASN A 74 6.58 -14.40 -9.58
C ASN A 74 8.07 -14.15 -9.32
N PHE A 75 8.42 -13.72 -8.09
CA PHE A 75 9.78 -13.40 -7.65
C PHE A 75 10.38 -12.14 -8.30
N ILE A 76 9.57 -11.32 -8.99
CA ILE A 76 10.00 -10.03 -9.54
C ILE A 76 9.49 -8.90 -8.65
N SER A 77 10.39 -7.97 -8.30
CA SER A 77 10.05 -6.81 -7.49
C SER A 77 9.75 -5.59 -8.38
N TYR A 78 8.66 -4.89 -8.08
CA TYR A 78 8.28 -3.65 -8.76
C TYR A 78 8.28 -2.49 -7.76
N ASP A 79 9.16 -1.51 -7.98
CA ASP A 79 9.26 -0.32 -7.15
C ASP A 79 8.38 0.78 -7.74
N LEU A 80 7.16 0.93 -7.22
CA LEU A 80 6.17 1.84 -7.79
C LEU A 80 6.32 3.30 -7.35
N TRP A 81 7.09 3.56 -6.29
CA TRP A 81 7.28 4.93 -5.78
C TRP A 81 8.35 5.72 -6.54
N LYS A 82 9.13 5.08 -7.40
CA LYS A 82 10.22 5.73 -8.14
C LYS A 82 9.72 6.58 -9.28
#